data_b55441c8f822058547d562bd422bbd59
#
_entry.id   b55441c8f822058547d562bd422bbd59
#
_cell.length_a   1.000
_cell.length_b   1.000
_cell.length_c   1.000
_cell.angle_alpha   90.00
_cell.angle_beta   90.00
_cell.angle_gamma   90.00
#
_symmetry.space_group_name_H-M   'P 1'
#
loop_
_entity.id
_entity.type
_entity.pdbx_description
1 polymer ?
#
loop_
_entity_poly.entity_id
_entity_poly.type
_entity_poly.pdbx_seq_one_letter_code
_entity_poly.pdbx_strand_id
1 'polypeptide(L)'
;ALKFARHAKLQVTCRSGGHSTAGYSSNDQIVLDTSGINYVMVDPETQTARVGAGTMFGKLNRVLHHYGLHVPGGGCETVCVAGYMMGGGYGFTSRLFGMNIDSVLSLRMITPKGEILHCSPDHHADLFWAARGGTGNQFGVLLDVTYQLRPLGKLRAFGLRYPLHDEAGIQTASRVLQCLQEQYSKDGPPKMGHQSMLMFIPTKDDKPDQQKPHLLIRGLYDGTEAECEAALGPLLDFIEDRETQVEIWTEGHYLHVNEILLETATPPGIEMPNVSMNTKPLVDCRLVEDYFHADRWRELIDHFLDAPDKTIFVAMEWYGGAINEVAPDATAYLHRNISVDLFAWTFWTFDTHRQASEDWLTKFGEIAGAMSNGHRYQNYPIRGNIGYLRQYFGTNLARIIHQKAAEVA
;
A
#
# COMPACT_ATOMS: atom_id res chain seq x y z
N ALA A 1 31.10 -5.75 -5.29
CA ALA A 1 30.07 -6.71 -5.71
C ALA A 1 29.60 -6.45 -7.15
N LEU A 2 29.08 -5.24 -7.51
CA LEU A 2 28.52 -4.96 -8.85
C LEU A 2 29.53 -5.15 -9.98
N LYS A 3 30.76 -4.63 -9.83
CA LYS A 3 31.83 -4.83 -10.83
C LYS A 3 32.18 -6.31 -11.03
N PHE A 4 32.19 -7.09 -9.94
CA PHE A 4 32.41 -8.54 -10.01
C PHE A 4 31.26 -9.23 -10.73
N ALA A 5 30.01 -8.92 -10.34
CA ALA A 5 28.82 -9.50 -10.96
C ALA A 5 28.79 -9.25 -12.48
N ARG A 6 29.09 -8.01 -12.90
CA ARG A 6 29.16 -7.62 -14.31
C ARG A 6 30.25 -8.43 -15.06
N HIS A 7 31.44 -8.52 -14.46
CA HIS A 7 32.54 -9.30 -15.08
C HIS A 7 32.19 -10.78 -15.20
N ALA A 8 31.59 -11.35 -14.16
CA ALA A 8 31.17 -12.75 -14.11
C ALA A 8 29.82 -13.02 -14.79
N LYS A 9 29.13 -12.01 -15.34
CA LYS A 9 27.79 -12.10 -15.95
C LYS A 9 26.74 -12.69 -15.02
N LEU A 10 26.81 -12.36 -13.73
CA LEU A 10 25.88 -12.82 -12.71
C LEU A 10 24.74 -11.82 -12.51
N GLN A 11 23.55 -12.35 -12.26
CA GLN A 11 22.39 -11.54 -11.87
C GLN A 11 22.57 -10.99 -10.45
N VAL A 12 22.16 -9.76 -10.28
CA VAL A 12 22.18 -9.07 -8.97
C VAL A 12 20.76 -8.63 -8.63
N THR A 13 20.36 -8.92 -7.42
CA THR A 13 19.12 -8.42 -6.82
C THR A 13 19.46 -7.65 -5.56
N CYS A 14 18.80 -6.51 -5.34
CA CYS A 14 18.90 -5.76 -4.09
C CYS A 14 17.79 -6.18 -3.14
N ARG A 15 18.15 -6.38 -1.88
CA ARG A 15 17.23 -6.67 -0.79
C ARG A 15 17.41 -5.65 0.33
N SER A 16 16.35 -4.94 0.69
CA SER A 16 16.29 -4.11 1.89
C SER A 16 15.51 -4.81 3.01
N GLY A 17 14.16 -4.81 2.96
CA GLY A 17 13.31 -5.52 3.93
C GLY A 17 12.81 -6.90 3.48
N GLY A 18 12.92 -7.22 2.20
CA GLY A 18 12.49 -8.53 1.70
C GLY A 18 10.98 -8.70 1.52
N HIS A 19 10.19 -7.64 1.52
CA HIS A 19 8.73 -7.66 1.47
C HIS A 19 8.10 -7.90 0.09
N SER A 20 8.89 -8.19 -0.98
CA SER A 20 8.31 -8.48 -2.29
C SER A 20 7.52 -9.79 -2.27
N THR A 21 6.22 -9.72 -2.46
CA THR A 21 5.31 -10.87 -2.54
C THR A 21 5.61 -11.78 -3.73
N ALA A 22 6.13 -11.22 -4.83
CA ALA A 22 6.59 -11.96 -6.00
C ALA A 22 7.99 -12.59 -5.85
N GLY A 23 8.67 -12.37 -4.70
CA GLY A 23 10.00 -12.92 -4.43
C GLY A 23 11.14 -12.19 -5.13
N TYR A 24 10.93 -10.99 -5.64
CA TYR A 24 11.97 -10.21 -6.37
C TYR A 24 13.09 -9.67 -5.48
N SER A 25 13.03 -9.89 -4.17
CA SER A 25 14.10 -9.54 -3.22
C SER A 25 15.20 -10.60 -3.12
N SER A 26 15.12 -11.68 -3.89
CA SER A 26 16.09 -12.77 -3.89
C SER A 26 16.28 -13.36 -5.29
N ASN A 27 17.44 -13.98 -5.52
CA ASN A 27 17.76 -14.79 -6.69
C ASN A 27 18.78 -15.88 -6.30
N ASP A 28 19.12 -16.74 -7.24
CA ASP A 28 20.02 -17.87 -7.02
C ASP A 28 21.52 -17.51 -7.19
N GLN A 29 21.85 -16.23 -7.46
CA GLN A 29 23.23 -15.81 -7.76
C GLN A 29 23.74 -14.79 -6.72
N ILE A 30 23.48 -13.49 -6.90
CA ILE A 30 23.96 -12.45 -5.98
C ILE A 30 22.80 -11.64 -5.41
N VAL A 31 22.68 -11.64 -4.09
CA VAL A 31 21.79 -10.74 -3.36
C VAL A 31 22.63 -9.69 -2.64
N LEU A 32 22.41 -8.42 -2.96
CA LEU A 32 22.97 -7.28 -2.25
C LEU A 32 22.02 -6.90 -1.11
N ASP A 33 22.40 -7.27 0.10
CA ASP A 33 21.64 -6.90 1.29
C ASP A 33 22.00 -5.47 1.70
N THR A 34 21.02 -4.57 1.63
CA THR A 34 21.14 -3.16 2.02
C THR A 34 20.52 -2.86 3.39
N SER A 35 20.06 -3.87 4.14
CA SER A 35 19.42 -3.70 5.45
C SER A 35 20.33 -3.01 6.48
N GLY A 36 21.65 -3.15 6.33
CA GLY A 36 22.64 -2.44 7.15
C GLY A 36 22.71 -0.93 6.90
N ILE A 37 22.14 -0.41 5.80
CA ILE A 37 22.08 1.03 5.52
C ILE A 37 20.78 1.59 6.12
N ASN A 38 20.70 1.64 7.45
CA ASN A 38 19.43 1.87 8.18
C ASN A 38 19.46 3.09 9.12
N TYR A 39 20.07 4.16 8.73
CA TYR A 39 20.13 5.41 9.49
C TYR A 39 19.00 6.38 9.14
N VAL A 40 18.66 7.27 10.09
CA VAL A 40 17.74 8.39 9.92
C VAL A 40 18.42 9.63 10.48
N MET A 41 18.64 10.64 9.64
CA MET A 41 19.24 11.92 10.01
C MET A 41 18.20 13.01 9.74
N VAL A 42 17.63 13.58 10.80
CA VAL A 42 16.60 14.61 10.74
C VAL A 42 17.24 15.98 10.89
N ASP A 43 16.88 16.90 10.02
CA ASP A 43 17.10 18.33 10.18
C ASP A 43 15.73 18.99 10.46
N PRO A 44 15.46 19.37 11.72
CA PRO A 44 14.19 19.96 12.08
C PRO A 44 14.01 21.40 11.60
N GLU A 45 15.08 22.13 11.30
CA GLU A 45 15.02 23.51 10.81
C GLU A 45 14.50 23.55 9.36
N THR A 46 15.03 22.67 8.51
CA THR A 46 14.58 22.52 7.13
C THR A 46 13.40 21.54 6.97
N GLN A 47 13.01 20.87 8.05
CA GLN A 47 12.02 19.79 8.05
C GLN A 47 12.36 18.72 7.01
N THR A 48 13.60 18.26 6.99
CA THR A 48 14.04 17.20 6.09
C THR A 48 14.60 16.02 6.85
N ALA A 49 14.58 14.84 6.21
CA ALA A 49 15.28 13.68 6.74
C ALA A 49 16.02 12.95 5.62
N ARG A 50 17.30 12.64 5.87
CA ARG A 50 18.04 11.69 5.05
C ARG A 50 17.97 10.29 5.66
N VAL A 51 17.47 9.36 4.88
CA VAL A 51 17.07 8.03 5.35
C VAL A 51 17.77 6.96 4.52
N GLY A 52 18.48 6.06 5.19
CA GLY A 52 19.14 4.93 4.54
C GLY A 52 18.16 3.92 3.95
N ALA A 53 18.52 3.31 2.83
CA ALA A 53 17.67 2.43 2.03
C ALA A 53 17.12 1.21 2.78
N GLY A 54 17.85 0.70 3.76
CA GLY A 54 17.46 -0.43 4.62
C GLY A 54 16.68 -0.02 5.88
N THR A 55 16.29 1.25 6.01
CA THR A 55 15.52 1.71 7.17
C THR A 55 14.10 1.20 7.09
N MET A 56 13.63 0.53 8.14
CA MET A 56 12.24 0.10 8.31
C MET A 56 11.35 1.28 8.71
N PHE A 57 10.08 1.30 8.25
CA PHE A 57 9.14 2.36 8.59
C PHE A 57 8.89 2.47 10.09
N GLY A 58 8.87 1.36 10.84
CA GLY A 58 8.77 1.41 12.29
C GLY A 58 9.89 2.23 12.94
N LYS A 59 11.15 2.10 12.48
CA LYS A 59 12.26 2.93 12.94
C LYS A 59 12.11 4.39 12.49
N LEU A 60 11.77 4.60 11.23
CA LEU A 60 11.60 5.95 10.66
C LEU A 60 10.52 6.72 11.43
N ASN A 61 9.34 6.12 11.60
CA ASN A 61 8.21 6.75 12.28
C ASN A 61 8.54 7.07 13.75
N ARG A 62 9.23 6.17 14.47
CA ARG A 62 9.68 6.45 15.86
C ARG A 62 10.65 7.64 15.93
N VAL A 63 11.60 7.73 15.00
CA VAL A 63 12.52 8.88 14.97
C VAL A 63 11.78 10.17 14.65
N LEU A 64 10.94 10.18 13.61
CA LEU A 64 10.21 11.38 13.20
C LEU A 64 9.20 11.87 14.26
N HIS A 65 8.61 10.94 15.00
CA HIS A 65 7.71 11.25 16.11
C HIS A 65 8.34 12.18 17.16
N HIS A 66 9.63 11.98 17.50
CA HIS A 66 10.35 12.84 18.44
C HIS A 66 10.43 14.31 18.01
N TYR A 67 10.30 14.57 16.71
CA TYR A 67 10.34 15.92 16.13
C TYR A 67 8.94 16.46 15.80
N GLY A 68 7.86 15.70 16.03
CA GLY A 68 6.52 16.07 15.57
C GLY A 68 6.39 16.13 14.05
N LEU A 69 7.25 15.41 13.34
CA LEU A 69 7.34 15.39 11.88
C LEU A 69 6.93 14.03 11.32
N HIS A 70 6.52 14.02 10.05
CA HIS A 70 6.02 12.83 9.36
C HIS A 70 6.38 12.85 7.88
N VAL A 71 6.40 11.66 7.28
CA VAL A 71 6.40 11.43 5.84
C VAL A 71 5.43 10.28 5.54
N PRO A 72 4.63 10.33 4.45
CA PRO A 72 3.75 9.22 4.09
C PRO A 72 4.52 7.90 4.01
N GLY A 73 4.03 6.89 4.68
CA GLY A 73 4.68 5.58 4.76
C GLY A 73 3.68 4.45 4.90
N GLY A 74 4.10 3.23 4.61
CA GLY A 74 3.29 2.05 4.80
C GLY A 74 3.01 1.79 6.29
N GLY A 75 1.85 1.22 6.59
CA GLY A 75 1.46 0.87 7.97
C GLY A 75 2.38 -0.18 8.59
N CYS A 76 2.81 -1.17 7.82
CA CYS A 76 3.62 -2.29 8.32
C CYS A 76 5.03 -1.83 8.72
N GLU A 77 5.39 -1.99 9.99
CA GLU A 77 6.64 -1.51 10.59
C GLU A 77 7.90 -2.11 9.95
N THR A 78 7.84 -3.35 9.45
CA THR A 78 8.99 -4.09 8.93
C THR A 78 9.30 -3.83 7.46
N VAL A 79 8.41 -3.11 6.75
CA VAL A 79 8.66 -2.66 5.38
C VAL A 79 9.77 -1.63 5.36
N CYS A 80 10.76 -1.82 4.47
CA CYS A 80 11.86 -0.86 4.30
C CYS A 80 11.55 0.19 3.25
N VAL A 81 12.15 1.37 3.44
CA VAL A 81 11.97 2.56 2.61
C VAL A 81 12.26 2.31 1.14
N ALA A 82 13.35 1.59 0.80
CA ALA A 82 13.82 1.51 -0.59
C ALA A 82 12.79 0.93 -1.56
N GLY A 83 12.39 -0.32 -1.37
CA GLY A 83 11.45 -0.99 -2.28
C GLY A 83 10.08 -0.30 -2.30
N TYR A 84 9.63 0.13 -1.14
CA TYR A 84 8.36 0.83 -0.97
C TYR A 84 8.31 2.15 -1.75
N MET A 85 9.30 3.02 -1.54
CA MET A 85 9.43 4.30 -2.23
C MET A 85 9.57 4.12 -3.74
N MET A 86 10.44 3.21 -4.20
CA MET A 86 10.69 3.04 -5.63
C MET A 86 9.47 2.55 -6.42
N GLY A 87 8.44 2.00 -5.77
CA GLY A 87 7.19 1.61 -6.41
C GLY A 87 6.03 2.60 -6.20
N GLY A 88 6.28 3.75 -5.56
CA GLY A 88 5.24 4.77 -5.28
C GLY A 88 5.04 5.03 -3.79
N GLY A 89 4.60 4.04 -3.06
CA GLY A 89 4.44 4.06 -1.61
C GLY A 89 3.15 4.72 -1.13
N TYR A 90 2.08 3.92 -1.03
CA TYR A 90 0.79 4.31 -0.46
C TYR A 90 0.72 3.99 1.03
N GLY A 91 0.04 4.84 1.82
CA GLY A 91 -0.26 4.63 3.23
C GLY A 91 -1.40 5.53 3.72
N PHE A 92 -1.80 5.38 4.98
CA PHE A 92 -2.95 6.12 5.54
C PHE A 92 -2.86 7.63 5.42
N THR A 93 -1.66 8.21 5.36
CA THR A 93 -1.47 9.67 5.21
C THR A 93 -1.24 10.11 3.76
N SER A 94 -1.33 9.19 2.79
CA SER A 94 -1.07 9.55 1.39
C SER A 94 -2.13 10.50 0.81
N ARG A 95 -3.36 10.42 1.26
CA ARG A 95 -4.40 11.38 0.84
C ARG A 95 -4.14 12.79 1.36
N LEU A 96 -3.45 12.91 2.51
CA LEU A 96 -3.11 14.21 3.13
C LEU A 96 -1.87 14.85 2.47
N PHE A 97 -0.88 14.03 2.10
CA PHE A 97 0.47 14.53 1.76
C PHE A 97 1.04 13.99 0.43
N GLY A 98 0.28 13.20 -0.33
CA GLY A 98 0.75 12.52 -1.55
C GLY A 98 1.32 11.12 -1.27
N MET A 99 1.74 10.45 -2.33
CA MET A 99 2.48 9.19 -2.22
C MET A 99 3.84 9.44 -1.57
N ASN A 100 4.49 8.41 -1.03
CA ASN A 100 5.83 8.54 -0.44
C ASN A 100 6.84 9.21 -1.38
N ILE A 101 6.79 8.88 -2.68
CA ILE A 101 7.65 9.47 -3.72
C ILE A 101 7.48 10.98 -3.90
N ASP A 102 6.34 11.54 -3.52
CA ASP A 102 6.05 12.97 -3.69
C ASP A 102 6.75 13.82 -2.64
N SER A 103 7.19 13.19 -1.56
CA SER A 103 8.01 13.82 -0.52
C SER A 103 9.52 13.72 -0.78
N VAL A 104 9.96 13.07 -1.86
CA VAL A 104 11.40 12.87 -2.16
C VAL A 104 12.01 14.12 -2.77
N LEU A 105 13.02 14.68 -2.11
CA LEU A 105 13.82 15.83 -2.57
C LEU A 105 15.04 15.39 -3.38
N SER A 106 15.71 14.33 -2.94
CA SER A 106 16.89 13.77 -3.61
C SER A 106 17.13 12.34 -3.19
N LEU A 107 17.96 11.64 -3.94
CA LEU A 107 18.38 10.27 -3.62
C LEU A 107 19.80 10.02 -4.07
N ARG A 108 20.48 9.05 -3.43
CA ARG A 108 21.76 8.54 -3.91
C ARG A 108 21.60 7.09 -4.33
N MET A 109 22.13 6.79 -5.50
CA MET A 109 22.09 5.44 -6.09
C MET A 109 23.47 5.01 -6.55
N ILE A 110 23.71 3.69 -6.56
CA ILE A 110 24.83 3.09 -7.29
C ILE A 110 24.27 2.53 -8.60
N THR A 111 24.81 3.00 -9.72
CA THR A 111 24.43 2.51 -11.05
C THR A 111 24.93 1.08 -11.29
N PRO A 112 24.42 0.36 -12.31
CA PRO A 112 24.99 -0.93 -12.73
C PRO A 112 26.48 -0.85 -13.10
N LYS A 113 26.99 0.33 -13.48
CA LYS A 113 28.43 0.58 -13.73
C LYS A 113 29.26 0.67 -12.44
N GLY A 114 28.62 0.83 -11.28
CA GLY A 114 29.27 0.97 -9.97
C GLY A 114 29.60 2.41 -9.61
N GLU A 115 29.00 3.39 -10.28
CA GLU A 115 29.12 4.82 -10.01
C GLU A 115 28.07 5.24 -8.99
N ILE A 116 28.46 6.12 -8.06
CA ILE A 116 27.53 6.71 -7.09
C ILE A 116 27.03 8.02 -7.65
N LEU A 117 25.73 8.09 -7.91
CA LEU A 117 25.06 9.28 -8.41
C LEU A 117 24.22 9.93 -7.32
N HIS A 118 24.22 11.25 -7.32
CA HIS A 118 23.30 12.11 -6.57
C HIS A 118 22.20 12.57 -7.53
N CYS A 119 20.97 12.16 -7.27
CA CYS A 119 19.84 12.42 -8.16
C CYS A 119 18.85 13.40 -7.50
N SER A 120 18.48 14.44 -8.22
CA SER A 120 17.53 15.48 -7.80
C SER A 120 16.84 16.06 -9.04
N PRO A 121 15.89 16.99 -8.90
CA PRO A 121 15.32 17.69 -10.07
C PRO A 121 16.36 18.34 -11.00
N ASP A 122 17.49 18.81 -10.43
CA ASP A 122 18.53 19.55 -11.15
C ASP A 122 19.73 18.68 -11.56
N HIS A 123 19.86 17.46 -10.99
CA HIS A 123 20.98 16.56 -11.22
C HIS A 123 20.50 15.14 -11.50
N HIS A 124 20.90 14.57 -12.63
CA HIS A 124 20.43 13.25 -13.08
C HIS A 124 18.91 13.14 -13.03
N ALA A 125 18.22 14.18 -13.53
CA ALA A 125 16.78 14.39 -13.40
C ALA A 125 15.96 13.20 -13.97
N ASP A 126 16.42 12.57 -15.05
CA ASP A 126 15.73 11.41 -15.63
C ASP A 126 15.82 10.17 -14.74
N LEU A 127 16.97 9.92 -14.11
CA LEU A 127 17.13 8.85 -13.13
C LEU A 127 16.33 9.16 -11.86
N PHE A 128 16.32 10.42 -11.42
CA PHE A 128 15.48 10.89 -10.31
C PHE A 128 13.99 10.68 -10.58
N TRP A 129 13.55 10.98 -11.80
CA TRP A 129 12.17 10.71 -12.24
C TRP A 129 11.88 9.21 -12.23
N ALA A 130 12.75 8.39 -12.84
CA ALA A 130 12.56 6.96 -13.00
C ALA A 130 12.57 6.20 -11.67
N ALA A 131 13.42 6.56 -10.72
CA ALA A 131 13.50 5.94 -9.40
C ALA A 131 12.27 6.20 -8.53
N ARG A 132 11.48 7.25 -8.84
CA ARG A 132 10.24 7.58 -8.14
C ARG A 132 9.03 6.92 -8.80
N GLY A 133 8.85 5.61 -8.58
CA GLY A 133 7.74 4.82 -9.09
C GLY A 133 8.10 3.83 -10.20
N GLY A 134 9.35 3.82 -10.69
CA GLY A 134 9.79 2.88 -11.73
C GLY A 134 10.16 1.49 -11.23
N THR A 135 9.84 1.17 -10.00
CA THR A 135 10.10 -0.05 -9.24
C THR A 135 11.57 -0.28 -8.84
N GLY A 136 11.76 -1.09 -7.81
CA GLY A 136 13.10 -1.52 -7.36
C GLY A 136 13.81 -2.43 -8.38
N ASN A 137 15.13 -2.53 -8.24
CA ASN A 137 15.99 -3.41 -9.07
C ASN A 137 16.02 -3.08 -10.58
N GLN A 138 15.58 -1.89 -11.00
CA GLN A 138 15.53 -1.51 -12.41
C GLN A 138 16.71 -0.61 -12.83
N PHE A 139 17.10 0.35 -12.00
CA PHE A 139 18.02 1.43 -12.39
C PHE A 139 19.33 1.42 -11.59
N GLY A 140 19.43 0.62 -10.54
CA GLY A 140 20.58 0.57 -9.65
C GLY A 140 20.20 0.25 -8.21
N VAL A 141 21.12 0.46 -7.30
CA VAL A 141 21.02 0.21 -5.86
C VAL A 141 20.78 1.54 -5.14
N LEU A 142 19.61 1.72 -4.52
CA LEU A 142 19.35 2.86 -3.66
C LEU A 142 20.22 2.78 -2.41
N LEU A 143 20.92 3.87 -2.07
CA LEU A 143 21.70 4.01 -0.83
C LEU A 143 20.91 4.76 0.23
N ASP A 144 20.38 5.90 -0.13
CA ASP A 144 19.52 6.72 0.73
C ASP A 144 18.63 7.67 -0.07
N VAL A 145 17.64 8.19 0.63
CA VAL A 145 16.68 9.16 0.14
C VAL A 145 16.61 10.33 1.11
N THR A 146 16.48 11.55 0.60
CA THR A 146 16.16 12.74 1.40
C THR A 146 14.71 13.10 1.17
N TYR A 147 13.95 13.14 2.25
CA TYR A 147 12.52 13.50 2.26
C TYR A 147 12.31 14.94 2.74
N GLN A 148 11.33 15.62 2.15
CA GLN A 148 10.63 16.72 2.79
C GLN A 148 9.66 16.13 3.80
N LEU A 149 9.72 16.58 5.03
CA LEU A 149 8.82 16.18 6.10
C LEU A 149 7.67 17.18 6.26
N ARG A 150 6.60 16.74 6.90
CA ARG A 150 5.43 17.57 7.22
C ARG A 150 5.19 17.52 8.73
N PRO A 151 4.86 18.63 9.38
CA PRO A 151 4.32 18.61 10.74
C PRO A 151 3.05 17.74 10.78
N LEU A 152 2.94 16.90 11.79
CA LEU A 152 1.76 16.08 12.01
C LEU A 152 1.48 16.01 13.51
N GLY A 153 0.32 16.54 13.90
CA GLY A 153 -0.16 16.56 15.27
C GLY A 153 -0.83 15.26 15.68
N LYS A 154 -1.80 15.39 16.57
CA LYS A 154 -2.69 14.30 16.92
C LYS A 154 -3.73 14.10 15.83
N LEU A 155 -4.09 12.84 15.63
CA LEU A 155 -5.05 12.38 14.64
C LEU A 155 -6.21 11.70 15.34
N ARG A 156 -7.39 11.75 14.74
CA ARG A 156 -8.52 10.94 15.15
C ARG A 156 -8.50 9.61 14.38
N ALA A 157 -8.35 8.48 15.07
CA ALA A 157 -8.51 7.16 14.49
C ALA A 157 -9.98 6.75 14.52
N PHE A 158 -10.46 6.12 13.46
CA PHE A 158 -11.80 5.54 13.38
C PHE A 158 -11.78 4.15 12.76
N GLY A 159 -12.74 3.31 13.17
CA GLY A 159 -13.00 1.98 12.61
C GLY A 159 -14.48 1.69 12.62
N LEU A 160 -15.06 1.33 11.49
CA LEU A 160 -16.48 1.02 11.30
C LEU A 160 -16.60 -0.40 10.76
N ARG A 161 -17.52 -1.18 11.29
CA ARG A 161 -17.77 -2.57 10.90
C ARG A 161 -19.21 -2.73 10.38
N TYR A 162 -19.38 -3.36 9.24
CA TYR A 162 -20.65 -3.71 8.65
C TYR A 162 -20.73 -5.23 8.48
N PRO A 163 -21.66 -5.92 9.16
CA PRO A 163 -21.77 -7.37 9.07
C PRO A 163 -22.27 -7.83 7.70
N LEU A 164 -21.75 -8.97 7.21
CA LEU A 164 -22.14 -9.61 5.95
C LEU A 164 -22.82 -10.95 6.24
N HIS A 165 -23.64 -11.00 7.28
CA HIS A 165 -24.20 -12.25 7.79
C HIS A 165 -25.51 -12.66 7.08
N ASP A 166 -26.19 -11.72 6.46
CA ASP A 166 -27.46 -11.90 5.78
C ASP A 166 -27.60 -10.94 4.59
N GLU A 167 -28.70 -11.09 3.86
CA GLU A 167 -28.98 -10.31 2.66
C GLU A 167 -29.05 -8.80 2.93
N ALA A 168 -29.61 -8.39 4.07
CA ALA A 168 -29.73 -6.97 4.43
C ALA A 168 -28.35 -6.35 4.70
N GLY A 169 -27.48 -7.05 5.43
CA GLY A 169 -26.10 -6.64 5.68
C GLY A 169 -25.28 -6.54 4.40
N ILE A 170 -25.41 -7.51 3.48
CA ILE A 170 -24.71 -7.50 2.18
C ILE A 170 -25.19 -6.31 1.33
N GLN A 171 -26.50 -6.03 1.29
CA GLN A 171 -27.06 -4.90 0.58
C GLN A 171 -26.56 -3.56 1.17
N THR A 172 -26.53 -3.46 2.50
CA THR A 172 -25.99 -2.29 3.20
C THR A 172 -24.52 -2.07 2.85
N ALA A 173 -23.68 -3.11 2.96
CA ALA A 173 -22.26 -3.02 2.63
C ALA A 173 -22.00 -2.63 1.17
N SER A 174 -22.82 -3.13 0.22
CA SER A 174 -22.72 -2.76 -1.20
C SER A 174 -22.97 -1.25 -1.41
N ARG A 175 -23.96 -0.70 -0.71
CA ARG A 175 -24.27 0.75 -0.73
C ARG A 175 -23.19 1.57 -0.01
N VAL A 176 -22.61 1.06 1.06
CA VAL A 176 -21.48 1.67 1.76
C VAL A 176 -20.27 1.77 0.86
N LEU A 177 -19.93 0.72 0.10
CA LEU A 177 -18.82 0.74 -0.86
C LEU A 177 -19.07 1.73 -2.01
N GLN A 178 -20.31 1.82 -2.51
CA GLN A 178 -20.70 2.86 -3.45
C GLN A 178 -20.52 4.26 -2.84
N CYS A 179 -21.00 4.49 -1.63
CA CYS A 179 -20.84 5.75 -0.91
C CYS A 179 -19.36 6.12 -0.71
N LEU A 180 -18.51 5.15 -0.34
CA LEU A 180 -17.07 5.37 -0.22
C LEU A 180 -16.46 5.83 -1.54
N GLN A 181 -16.84 5.22 -2.64
CA GLN A 181 -16.33 5.61 -3.94
C GLN A 181 -16.80 7.00 -4.36
N GLU A 182 -18.06 7.33 -4.15
CA GLU A 182 -18.67 8.61 -4.55
C GLU A 182 -18.23 9.79 -3.67
N GLN A 183 -18.13 9.59 -2.35
CA GLN A 183 -17.95 10.67 -1.40
C GLN A 183 -16.59 10.69 -0.68
N TYR A 184 -15.80 9.60 -0.75
CA TYR A 184 -14.56 9.45 0.02
C TYR A 184 -13.33 9.11 -0.83
N SER A 185 -13.49 8.97 -2.15
CA SER A 185 -12.36 8.78 -3.06
C SER A 185 -11.84 10.13 -3.60
N LYS A 186 -11.81 10.32 -4.91
CA LYS A 186 -11.16 11.46 -5.59
C LYS A 186 -11.44 12.82 -4.95
N ASP A 187 -12.70 13.15 -4.78
CA ASP A 187 -13.17 14.46 -4.25
C ASP A 187 -13.54 14.41 -2.77
N GLY A 188 -13.20 13.31 -2.09
CA GLY A 188 -13.53 13.13 -0.68
C GLY A 188 -12.69 13.99 0.26
N PRO A 189 -13.01 13.97 1.59
CA PRO A 189 -12.35 14.80 2.58
C PRO A 189 -10.81 14.69 2.50
N PRO A 190 -10.06 15.76 2.21
CA PRO A 190 -8.61 15.69 2.02
C PRO A 190 -7.85 15.38 3.31
N LYS A 191 -8.48 15.68 4.48
CA LYS A 191 -7.92 15.39 5.80
C LYS A 191 -8.13 13.94 6.26
N MET A 192 -8.77 13.09 5.44
CA MET A 192 -9.09 11.71 5.77
C MET A 192 -8.24 10.74 4.96
N GLY A 193 -7.53 9.84 5.66
CA GLY A 193 -6.89 8.67 5.05
C GLY A 193 -7.60 7.41 5.53
N HIS A 194 -8.02 6.54 4.61
CA HIS A 194 -8.81 5.36 4.96
C HIS A 194 -8.59 4.18 4.02
N GLN A 195 -8.94 3.00 4.50
CA GLN A 195 -8.88 1.73 3.81
C GLN A 195 -10.13 0.92 4.16
N SER A 196 -10.63 0.14 3.23
CA SER A 196 -11.75 -0.79 3.47
C SER A 196 -11.29 -2.22 3.22
N MET A 197 -11.87 -3.17 3.93
CA MET A 197 -11.54 -4.59 3.79
C MET A 197 -12.78 -5.46 3.93
N LEU A 198 -12.96 -6.40 2.99
CA LEU A 198 -13.83 -7.55 3.18
C LEU A 198 -12.97 -8.62 3.83
N MET A 199 -13.32 -9.06 5.03
CA MET A 199 -12.54 -10.02 5.79
C MET A 199 -13.37 -10.80 6.80
N PHE A 200 -12.85 -11.95 7.21
CA PHE A 200 -13.45 -12.76 8.26
C PHE A 200 -12.81 -12.38 9.60
N ILE A 201 -13.57 -11.82 10.52
CA ILE A 201 -13.13 -11.40 11.84
C ILE A 201 -14.09 -11.93 12.92
N PRO A 202 -13.59 -12.25 14.14
CA PRO A 202 -14.48 -12.59 15.26
C PRO A 202 -15.24 -11.34 15.72
N THR A 203 -16.46 -11.52 16.18
CA THR A 203 -17.18 -10.49 16.94
C THR A 203 -16.75 -10.52 18.42
N LYS A 204 -17.09 -9.47 19.19
CA LYS A 204 -16.72 -9.38 20.63
C LYS A 204 -17.11 -10.61 21.44
N ASP A 205 -18.23 -11.25 21.09
CA ASP A 205 -18.78 -12.42 21.80
C ASP A 205 -18.33 -13.75 21.21
N ASP A 206 -17.67 -13.74 20.05
CA ASP A 206 -17.22 -14.95 19.36
C ASP A 206 -15.86 -15.42 19.91
N LYS A 207 -15.65 -16.74 19.90
CA LYS A 207 -14.31 -17.28 20.10
C LYS A 207 -13.42 -16.95 18.89
N PRO A 208 -12.09 -16.91 19.06
CA PRO A 208 -11.16 -16.59 17.97
C PRO A 208 -11.29 -17.47 16.72
N ASP A 209 -11.84 -18.68 16.85
CA ASP A 209 -12.10 -19.62 15.77
C ASP A 209 -13.47 -19.39 15.06
N GLN A 210 -14.32 -18.54 15.64
CA GLN A 210 -15.66 -18.20 15.12
C GLN A 210 -15.62 -16.89 14.34
N GLN A 211 -14.92 -16.88 13.22
CA GLN A 211 -14.82 -15.70 12.35
C GLN A 211 -16.03 -15.58 11.44
N LYS A 212 -16.57 -14.37 11.34
CA LYS A 212 -17.69 -14.00 10.47
C LYS A 212 -17.27 -12.98 9.42
N PRO A 213 -17.91 -12.97 8.24
CA PRO A 213 -17.56 -12.01 7.20
C PRO A 213 -18.07 -10.60 7.54
N HIS A 214 -17.23 -9.60 7.31
CA HIS A 214 -17.55 -8.19 7.54
C HIS A 214 -16.90 -7.32 6.46
N LEU A 215 -17.52 -6.16 6.20
CA LEU A 215 -16.84 -5.01 5.64
C LEU A 215 -16.31 -4.16 6.81
N LEU A 216 -15.00 -4.03 6.90
CA LEU A 216 -14.31 -3.16 7.85
C LEU A 216 -13.84 -1.90 7.11
N ILE A 217 -14.16 -0.73 7.64
CA ILE A 217 -13.60 0.55 7.21
C ILE A 217 -12.77 1.09 8.36
N ARG A 218 -11.52 1.43 8.10
CA ARG A 218 -10.60 1.98 9.09
C ARG A 218 -9.82 3.14 8.53
N GLY A 219 -9.49 4.10 9.37
CA GLY A 219 -8.74 5.26 8.89
C GLY A 219 -8.40 6.25 9.98
N LEU A 220 -7.82 7.35 9.54
CA LEU A 220 -7.45 8.48 10.36
C LEU A 220 -8.01 9.79 9.77
N TYR A 221 -8.21 10.76 10.64
CA TYR A 221 -8.62 12.11 10.29
C TYR A 221 -7.71 13.13 10.97
N ASP A 222 -7.19 14.09 10.19
CA ASP A 222 -6.39 15.20 10.70
C ASP A 222 -7.29 16.39 11.07
N GLY A 223 -7.81 16.39 12.30
CA GLY A 223 -8.73 17.41 12.78
C GLY A 223 -9.37 17.02 14.11
N THR A 224 -10.34 17.85 14.51
CA THR A 224 -11.10 17.65 15.74
C THR A 224 -12.07 16.46 15.64
N GLU A 225 -12.55 16.00 16.80
CA GLU A 225 -13.56 14.93 16.85
C GLU A 225 -14.84 15.30 16.10
N ALA A 226 -15.33 16.54 16.30
CA ALA A 226 -16.55 17.02 15.64
C ALA A 226 -16.38 17.10 14.11
N GLU A 227 -15.21 17.53 13.61
CA GLU A 227 -14.91 17.53 12.17
C GLU A 227 -14.87 16.11 11.61
N CYS A 228 -14.24 15.16 12.34
CA CYS A 228 -14.18 13.75 11.95
C CYS A 228 -15.58 13.13 11.92
N GLU A 229 -16.39 13.37 12.94
CA GLU A 229 -17.77 12.87 13.02
C GLU A 229 -18.64 13.42 11.87
N ALA A 230 -18.54 14.71 11.61
CA ALA A 230 -19.24 15.34 10.48
C ALA A 230 -18.77 14.76 9.13
N ALA A 231 -17.47 14.55 8.96
CA ALA A 231 -16.91 13.95 7.74
C ALA A 231 -17.34 12.49 7.55
N LEU A 232 -17.58 11.74 8.63
CA LEU A 232 -18.04 10.35 8.59
C LEU A 232 -19.57 10.21 8.54
N GLY A 233 -20.33 11.31 8.69
CA GLY A 233 -21.78 11.30 8.75
C GLY A 233 -22.45 10.37 7.73
N PRO A 234 -22.16 10.48 6.41
CA PRO A 234 -22.74 9.61 5.39
C PRO A 234 -22.49 8.11 5.59
N LEU A 235 -21.39 7.72 6.23
CA LEU A 235 -21.10 6.32 6.58
C LEU A 235 -21.80 5.92 7.87
N LEU A 236 -21.88 6.82 8.85
CA LEU A 236 -22.56 6.58 10.11
C LEU A 236 -24.06 6.41 9.93
N ASP A 237 -24.67 7.01 8.90
CA ASP A 237 -26.09 6.85 8.57
C ASP A 237 -26.47 5.40 8.17
N PHE A 238 -25.49 4.56 7.82
CA PHE A 238 -25.68 3.13 7.56
C PHE A 238 -25.52 2.24 8.82
N ILE A 239 -25.19 2.83 9.96
CA ILE A 239 -24.95 2.11 11.20
C ILE A 239 -26.23 2.05 12.04
N GLU A 240 -26.76 0.84 12.27
CA GLU A 240 -27.95 0.62 13.09
C GLU A 240 -27.62 0.60 14.59
N ASP A 241 -26.53 -0.03 14.97
CA ASP A 241 -26.05 -0.13 16.35
C ASP A 241 -24.63 0.40 16.50
N ARG A 242 -24.52 1.66 16.95
CA ARG A 242 -23.25 2.35 17.06
C ARG A 242 -22.30 1.72 18.10
N GLU A 243 -22.82 1.12 19.14
CA GLU A 243 -22.00 0.54 20.22
C GLU A 243 -21.22 -0.68 19.74
N THR A 244 -21.82 -1.48 18.89
CA THR A 244 -21.20 -2.70 18.35
C THR A 244 -20.51 -2.52 17.01
N GLN A 245 -20.90 -1.53 16.22
CA GLN A 245 -20.40 -1.30 14.87
C GLN A 245 -19.27 -0.25 14.76
N VAL A 246 -19.15 0.65 15.73
CA VAL A 246 -17.98 1.54 15.85
C VAL A 246 -16.92 0.88 16.71
N GLU A 247 -15.85 0.40 16.09
CA GLU A 247 -14.78 -0.37 16.77
C GLU A 247 -13.64 0.48 17.28
N ILE A 248 -13.29 1.55 16.52
CA ILE A 248 -12.24 2.48 16.87
C ILE A 248 -12.81 3.88 16.89
N TRP A 249 -12.59 4.58 18.00
CA TRP A 249 -12.88 5.99 18.14
C TRP A 249 -11.91 6.58 19.17
N THR A 250 -10.72 6.95 18.73
CA THR A 250 -9.68 7.42 19.65
C THR A 250 -8.81 8.52 19.03
N GLU A 251 -8.08 9.24 19.87
CA GLU A 251 -7.13 10.26 19.45
C GLU A 251 -5.71 9.83 19.82
N GLY A 252 -4.76 10.09 18.94
CA GLY A 252 -3.36 9.80 19.21
C GLY A 252 -2.41 10.37 18.17
N HIS A 253 -1.11 10.31 18.46
CA HIS A 253 -0.10 10.56 17.45
C HIS A 253 -0.03 9.40 16.44
N TYR A 254 0.52 9.67 15.26
CA TYR A 254 0.56 8.72 14.15
C TYR A 254 1.03 7.31 14.54
N LEU A 255 2.07 7.18 15.37
CA LEU A 255 2.54 5.85 15.82
C LEU A 255 1.43 5.02 16.46
N HIS A 256 0.75 5.60 17.45
CA HIS A 256 -0.33 4.94 18.17
C HIS A 256 -1.54 4.68 17.26
N VAL A 257 -1.91 5.67 16.45
CA VAL A 257 -3.01 5.52 15.50
C VAL A 257 -2.72 4.42 14.49
N ASN A 258 -1.51 4.38 13.92
CA ASN A 258 -1.11 3.36 12.96
C ASN A 258 -1.14 1.95 13.57
N GLU A 259 -0.66 1.79 14.81
CA GLU A 259 -0.70 0.53 15.55
C GLU A 259 -2.13 0.02 15.70
N ILE A 260 -3.04 0.85 16.22
CA ILE A 260 -4.45 0.51 16.39
C ILE A 260 -5.11 0.14 15.04
N LEU A 261 -4.85 0.93 13.99
CA LEU A 261 -5.42 0.65 12.66
C LEU A 261 -4.92 -0.69 12.09
N LEU A 262 -3.70 -1.10 12.38
CA LEU A 262 -3.18 -2.40 11.95
C LEU A 262 -3.74 -3.55 12.78
N GLU A 263 -3.85 -3.39 14.09
CA GLU A 263 -4.39 -4.40 14.99
C GLU A 263 -5.84 -4.76 14.66
N THR A 264 -6.66 -3.82 14.20
CA THR A 264 -8.06 -4.08 13.80
C THR A 264 -8.20 -5.02 12.62
N ALA A 265 -7.19 -5.12 11.75
CA ALA A 265 -7.18 -6.11 10.67
C ALA A 265 -6.59 -7.46 11.10
N THR A 266 -6.07 -7.53 12.33
CA THR A 266 -5.53 -8.76 12.89
C THR A 266 -6.42 -9.13 14.07
N PRO A 267 -7.29 -10.14 13.93
CA PRO A 267 -8.18 -10.53 15.02
C PRO A 267 -7.38 -10.84 16.30
N PRO A 268 -7.83 -10.40 17.49
CA PRO A 268 -7.17 -10.68 18.74
C PRO A 268 -6.90 -12.18 18.92
N GLY A 269 -5.65 -12.57 19.18
CA GLY A 269 -5.25 -13.97 19.37
C GLY A 269 -5.09 -14.78 18.09
N ILE A 270 -5.31 -14.19 16.91
CA ILE A 270 -4.82 -14.74 15.66
C ILE A 270 -3.52 -13.98 15.36
N GLU A 271 -2.38 -14.60 15.66
CA GLU A 271 -1.18 -14.27 14.91
C GLU A 271 -1.59 -14.37 13.44
N MET A 272 -1.43 -13.30 12.65
CA MET A 272 -1.44 -13.39 11.19
C MET A 272 -0.81 -14.72 10.87
N PRO A 273 -1.51 -15.61 10.17
CA PRO A 273 -1.12 -17.02 10.11
C PRO A 273 0.37 -16.99 9.91
N ASN A 274 1.10 -17.59 10.83
CA ASN A 274 2.54 -17.73 10.70
C ASN A 274 2.67 -18.20 9.26
N VAL A 275 2.91 -17.23 8.36
CA VAL A 275 3.05 -17.53 6.94
C VAL A 275 4.22 -18.47 7.00
N SER A 276 3.89 -19.75 7.12
CA SER A 276 4.90 -20.77 7.28
C SER A 276 5.81 -20.47 6.13
N MET A 277 7.12 -20.46 6.34
CA MET A 277 8.09 -20.04 5.31
C MET A 277 7.85 -20.74 3.96
N ASN A 278 6.92 -21.65 3.91
CA ASN A 278 6.48 -22.44 2.75
C ASN A 278 5.20 -21.91 2.05
N THR A 279 4.38 -21.05 2.69
CA THR A 279 3.19 -20.49 2.04
C THR A 279 3.51 -19.11 1.49
N LYS A 280 3.62 -18.99 0.18
CA LYS A 280 3.78 -17.70 -0.49
C LYS A 280 2.38 -17.12 -0.69
N PRO A 281 2.08 -15.93 -0.14
CA PRO A 281 0.82 -15.27 -0.43
C PRO A 281 0.74 -14.99 -1.92
N LEU A 282 -0.46 -15.14 -2.50
CA LEU A 282 -0.76 -14.66 -3.83
C LEU A 282 -1.57 -13.38 -3.73
N VAL A 283 -1.32 -12.48 -4.64
CA VAL A 283 -2.02 -11.20 -4.73
C VAL A 283 -2.46 -10.94 -6.15
N ASP A 284 -3.63 -10.37 -6.32
CA ASP A 284 -4.03 -9.69 -7.54
C ASP A 284 -4.55 -8.30 -7.16
N CYS A 285 -4.09 -7.26 -7.87
CA CYS A 285 -4.53 -5.89 -7.67
C CYS A 285 -5.03 -5.27 -8.98
N ARG A 286 -5.99 -4.37 -8.86
CA ARG A 286 -6.60 -3.64 -9.97
C ARG A 286 -6.82 -2.19 -9.59
N LEU A 287 -6.33 -1.29 -10.41
CA LEU A 287 -6.59 0.13 -10.22
C LEU A 287 -7.91 0.50 -10.89
N VAL A 288 -8.80 1.09 -10.10
CA VAL A 288 -10.14 1.48 -10.49
C VAL A 288 -10.21 3.00 -10.63
N GLU A 289 -10.69 3.48 -11.76
CA GLU A 289 -10.81 4.91 -12.03
C GLU A 289 -12.27 5.38 -12.02
N ASP A 290 -13.15 4.56 -12.60
CA ASP A 290 -14.58 4.85 -12.75
C ASP A 290 -15.38 4.56 -11.48
N TYR A 291 -16.58 5.13 -11.39
CA TYR A 291 -17.53 4.88 -10.31
C TYR A 291 -18.50 3.75 -10.69
N PHE A 292 -18.84 2.91 -9.70
CA PHE A 292 -19.72 1.78 -9.89
C PHE A 292 -20.92 1.84 -8.95
N HIS A 293 -22.08 1.38 -9.44
CA HIS A 293 -23.27 1.19 -8.63
C HIS A 293 -23.12 0.01 -7.64
N ALA A 294 -23.95 0.01 -6.62
CA ALA A 294 -23.94 -1.01 -5.56
C ALA A 294 -23.95 -2.45 -6.07
N ASP A 295 -24.59 -2.73 -7.22
CA ASP A 295 -24.66 -4.07 -7.80
C ASP A 295 -23.27 -4.64 -8.17
N ARG A 296 -22.34 -3.80 -8.62
CA ARG A 296 -20.96 -4.22 -8.89
C ARG A 296 -20.19 -4.51 -7.62
N TRP A 297 -20.39 -3.71 -6.61
CA TRP A 297 -19.83 -3.98 -5.28
C TRP A 297 -20.45 -5.23 -4.66
N ARG A 298 -21.74 -5.47 -4.92
CA ARG A 298 -22.43 -6.69 -4.51
C ARG A 298 -21.79 -7.94 -5.13
N GLU A 299 -21.51 -7.94 -6.44
CA GLU A 299 -20.84 -9.05 -7.13
C GLU A 299 -19.49 -9.39 -6.47
N LEU A 300 -18.73 -8.37 -6.07
CA LEU A 300 -17.46 -8.54 -5.37
C LEU A 300 -17.64 -9.14 -3.98
N ILE A 301 -18.66 -8.68 -3.22
CA ILE A 301 -18.97 -9.20 -1.89
C ILE A 301 -19.42 -10.66 -1.99
N ASP A 302 -20.30 -11.00 -2.92
CA ASP A 302 -20.78 -12.38 -3.13
C ASP A 302 -19.60 -13.32 -3.43
N HIS A 303 -18.68 -12.89 -4.30
CA HIS A 303 -17.45 -13.65 -4.57
C HIS A 303 -16.54 -13.79 -3.33
N PHE A 304 -16.42 -12.74 -2.51
CA PHE A 304 -15.65 -12.82 -1.26
C PHE A 304 -16.28 -13.83 -0.28
N LEU A 305 -17.61 -13.90 -0.18
CA LEU A 305 -18.31 -14.84 0.70
C LEU A 305 -18.07 -16.30 0.33
N ASP A 306 -17.75 -16.59 -0.94
CA ASP A 306 -17.38 -17.92 -1.45
C ASP A 306 -15.88 -18.24 -1.23
N ALA A 307 -15.14 -17.45 -0.44
CA ALA A 307 -13.71 -17.66 -0.20
C ALA A 307 -13.45 -19.05 0.43
N PRO A 308 -12.54 -19.87 -0.15
CA PRO A 308 -12.28 -21.23 0.32
C PRO A 308 -11.51 -21.29 1.65
N ASP A 309 -10.87 -20.18 2.05
CA ASP A 309 -10.14 -20.07 3.32
C ASP A 309 -10.42 -18.71 3.97
N LYS A 310 -10.69 -18.71 5.28
CA LYS A 310 -11.02 -17.49 6.02
C LYS A 310 -9.85 -16.52 6.22
N THR A 311 -8.66 -16.90 5.80
CA THR A 311 -7.50 -16.01 5.77
C THR A 311 -7.46 -15.12 4.54
N ILE A 312 -8.32 -15.38 3.55
CA ILE A 312 -8.48 -14.56 2.34
C ILE A 312 -9.17 -13.25 2.70
N PHE A 313 -8.70 -12.17 2.14
CA PHE A 313 -9.36 -10.87 2.23
C PHE A 313 -9.28 -10.10 0.92
N VAL A 314 -10.24 -9.20 0.74
CA VAL A 314 -10.24 -8.18 -0.33
C VAL A 314 -10.07 -6.83 0.34
N ALA A 315 -9.14 -6.02 -0.14
CA ALA A 315 -8.88 -4.69 0.40
C ALA A 315 -8.97 -3.61 -0.67
N MET A 316 -9.32 -2.43 -0.22
CA MET A 316 -9.49 -1.22 -1.03
C MET A 316 -8.72 -0.08 -0.38
N GLU A 317 -7.68 0.39 -1.06
CA GLU A 317 -6.92 1.58 -0.71
C GLU A 317 -7.48 2.77 -1.49
N TRP A 318 -8.15 3.68 -0.80
CA TRP A 318 -8.87 4.79 -1.42
C TRP A 318 -7.93 5.93 -1.75
N TYR A 319 -7.90 6.32 -3.02
CA TYR A 319 -7.09 7.41 -3.54
C TYR A 319 -7.86 8.73 -3.46
N GLY A 320 -7.25 9.82 -3.91
CA GLY A 320 -7.80 11.16 -3.84
C GLY A 320 -6.94 12.12 -3.03
N GLY A 321 -7.42 13.33 -2.79
CA GLY A 321 -6.65 14.37 -2.11
C GLY A 321 -5.30 14.63 -2.79
N ALA A 322 -4.25 14.81 -2.01
CA ALA A 322 -2.92 15.15 -2.51
C ALA A 322 -2.31 14.13 -3.50
N ILE A 323 -2.78 12.87 -3.50
CA ILE A 323 -2.32 11.88 -4.50
C ILE A 323 -2.72 12.32 -5.90
N ASN A 324 -3.97 12.77 -6.06
CA ASN A 324 -4.56 13.10 -7.37
C ASN A 324 -4.19 14.51 -7.86
N GLU A 325 -3.58 15.35 -7.00
CA GLU A 325 -3.08 16.68 -7.37
C GLU A 325 -1.76 16.62 -8.17
N VAL A 326 -1.03 15.51 -8.10
CA VAL A 326 0.24 15.32 -8.80
C VAL A 326 -0.01 14.86 -10.23
N ALA A 327 0.64 15.50 -11.21
CA ALA A 327 0.50 15.11 -12.62
C ALA A 327 1.01 13.68 -12.87
N PRO A 328 0.35 12.89 -13.74
CA PRO A 328 0.72 11.49 -14.00
C PRO A 328 2.15 11.28 -14.54
N ASP A 329 2.73 12.30 -15.17
CA ASP A 329 4.08 12.28 -15.73
C ASP A 329 5.15 12.96 -14.85
N ALA A 330 4.77 13.50 -13.69
CA ALA A 330 5.70 14.15 -12.76
C ALA A 330 6.70 13.16 -12.13
N THR A 331 6.34 11.90 -12.07
CA THR A 331 7.17 10.79 -11.61
C THR A 331 6.94 9.58 -12.51
N ALA A 332 7.70 8.50 -12.35
CA ALA A 332 7.45 7.26 -13.06
C ALA A 332 6.13 6.57 -12.63
N TYR A 333 5.58 6.93 -11.47
CA TYR A 333 4.28 6.47 -10.98
C TYR A 333 3.15 7.26 -11.63
N LEU A 334 2.43 6.64 -12.58
CA LEU A 334 1.43 7.34 -13.36
C LEU A 334 0.01 7.37 -12.74
N HIS A 335 -0.25 6.54 -11.72
CA HIS A 335 -1.61 6.27 -11.24
C HIS A 335 -2.12 7.39 -10.32
N ARG A 336 -2.48 8.53 -10.92
CA ARG A 336 -2.89 9.74 -10.20
C ARG A 336 -4.38 10.03 -10.29
N ASN A 337 -5.09 9.48 -11.28
CA ASN A 337 -6.54 9.66 -11.45
C ASN A 337 -7.32 8.40 -11.04
N ILE A 338 -6.94 7.80 -9.92
CA ILE A 338 -7.52 6.56 -9.42
C ILE A 338 -8.52 6.87 -8.31
N SER A 339 -9.62 6.12 -8.24
CA SER A 339 -10.55 6.14 -7.11
C SER A 339 -10.10 5.16 -6.01
N VAL A 340 -9.70 3.96 -6.41
CA VAL A 340 -9.29 2.92 -5.46
C VAL A 340 -8.29 1.94 -6.07
N ASP A 341 -7.31 1.50 -5.30
CA ASP A 341 -6.55 0.28 -5.54
C ASP A 341 -7.29 -0.88 -4.86
N LEU A 342 -7.91 -1.72 -5.71
CA LEU A 342 -8.68 -2.88 -5.30
C LEU A 342 -7.81 -4.12 -5.42
N PHE A 343 -7.56 -4.82 -4.33
CA PHE A 343 -6.71 -6.00 -4.34
C PHE A 343 -7.23 -7.10 -3.41
N ALA A 344 -6.88 -8.33 -3.74
CA ALA A 344 -7.12 -9.49 -2.90
C ALA A 344 -5.81 -10.20 -2.57
N TRP A 345 -5.72 -10.68 -1.34
CA TRP A 345 -4.64 -11.55 -0.89
C TRP A 345 -5.22 -12.91 -0.52
N THR A 346 -4.60 -13.96 -1.06
CA THR A 346 -4.93 -15.33 -0.70
C THR A 346 -3.80 -15.94 0.11
N PHE A 347 -4.21 -16.53 1.20
CA PHE A 347 -3.39 -17.44 1.99
C PHE A 347 -4.15 -18.76 2.08
N TRP A 348 -3.52 -19.80 2.55
CA TRP A 348 -4.20 -21.05 2.85
C TRP A 348 -3.64 -21.68 4.11
N THR A 349 -4.54 -22.13 4.97
CA THR A 349 -4.18 -22.78 6.23
C THR A 349 -3.67 -24.20 5.98
N PHE A 350 -4.21 -24.88 4.98
CA PHE A 350 -3.84 -26.24 4.60
C PHE A 350 -3.52 -26.31 3.12
N ASP A 351 -2.49 -27.08 2.74
CA ASP A 351 -2.07 -27.24 1.33
C ASP A 351 -3.21 -27.76 0.42
N THR A 352 -4.18 -28.46 0.99
CA THR A 352 -5.42 -28.88 0.28
C THR A 352 -6.27 -27.72 -0.22
N HIS A 353 -6.17 -26.54 0.39
CA HIS A 353 -6.90 -25.33 -0.01
C HIS A 353 -6.18 -24.53 -1.10
N ARG A 354 -4.95 -24.86 -1.42
CA ARG A 354 -4.11 -24.09 -2.35
C ARG A 354 -4.78 -23.88 -3.70
N GLN A 355 -5.17 -24.96 -4.37
CA GLN A 355 -5.76 -24.86 -5.72
C GLN A 355 -7.06 -24.06 -5.70
N ALA A 356 -7.92 -24.31 -4.70
CA ALA A 356 -9.17 -23.54 -4.54
C ALA A 356 -8.90 -22.04 -4.32
N SER A 357 -7.85 -21.68 -3.58
CA SER A 357 -7.43 -20.29 -3.36
C SER A 357 -6.87 -19.65 -4.62
N GLU A 358 -6.09 -20.39 -5.43
CA GLU A 358 -5.58 -19.93 -6.73
C GLU A 358 -6.74 -19.71 -7.72
N ASP A 359 -7.70 -20.62 -7.79
CA ASP A 359 -8.89 -20.51 -8.66
C ASP A 359 -9.78 -19.33 -8.23
N TRP A 360 -9.97 -19.17 -6.92
CA TRP A 360 -10.71 -18.05 -6.35
C TRP A 360 -10.05 -16.70 -6.70
N LEU A 361 -8.74 -16.60 -6.56
CA LEU A 361 -8.01 -15.37 -6.92
C LEU A 361 -8.09 -15.07 -8.43
N THR A 362 -8.07 -16.10 -9.25
CA THR A 362 -8.27 -15.96 -10.71
C THR A 362 -9.65 -15.36 -11.02
N LYS A 363 -10.70 -15.85 -10.36
CA LYS A 363 -12.06 -15.31 -10.51
C LYS A 363 -12.18 -13.89 -9.97
N PHE A 364 -11.56 -13.59 -8.82
CA PHE A 364 -11.43 -12.21 -8.34
C PHE A 364 -10.80 -11.30 -9.40
N GLY A 365 -9.72 -11.76 -10.04
CA GLY A 365 -9.04 -11.03 -11.11
C GLY A 365 -9.91 -10.72 -12.33
N GLU A 366 -10.90 -11.58 -12.65
CA GLU A 366 -11.90 -11.34 -13.70
C GLU A 366 -12.90 -10.26 -13.28
N ILE A 367 -13.49 -10.40 -12.07
CA ILE A 367 -14.48 -9.45 -11.53
C ILE A 367 -13.85 -8.06 -11.37
N ALA A 368 -12.72 -7.96 -10.65
CA ALA A 368 -12.00 -6.72 -10.43
C ALA A 368 -11.41 -6.15 -11.74
N GLY A 369 -11.05 -7.02 -12.68
CA GLY A 369 -10.59 -6.64 -14.03
C GLY A 369 -11.66 -5.91 -14.84
N ALA A 370 -12.93 -6.30 -14.71
CA ALA A 370 -14.07 -5.63 -15.35
C ALA A 370 -14.35 -4.24 -14.73
N MET A 371 -13.86 -3.98 -13.52
CA MET A 371 -13.95 -2.69 -12.83
C MET A 371 -12.72 -1.80 -13.07
N SER A 372 -11.65 -2.32 -13.64
CA SER A 372 -10.32 -1.71 -13.71
C SER A 372 -10.10 -0.91 -14.98
N ASN A 373 -9.22 0.09 -14.90
CA ASN A 373 -8.65 0.78 -16.07
C ASN A 373 -7.54 -0.02 -16.79
N GLY A 374 -7.29 -1.27 -16.38
CA GLY A 374 -6.24 -2.15 -16.90
C GLY A 374 -4.87 -1.99 -16.23
N HIS A 375 -4.72 -1.05 -15.31
CA HIS A 375 -3.49 -0.82 -14.57
C HIS A 375 -3.44 -1.58 -13.23
N ARG A 376 -2.21 -1.67 -12.69
CA ARG A 376 -1.89 -2.36 -11.42
C ARG A 376 -0.86 -1.57 -10.63
N TYR A 377 -0.88 -1.72 -9.31
CA TYR A 377 0.10 -1.10 -8.42
C TYR A 377 1.41 -1.90 -8.38
N GLN A 378 2.53 -1.20 -8.58
CA GLN A 378 3.85 -1.82 -8.70
C GLN A 378 4.33 -2.52 -7.42
N ASN A 379 3.87 -2.08 -6.24
CA ASN A 379 4.23 -2.67 -4.95
C ASN A 379 3.42 -3.92 -4.60
N TYR A 380 2.40 -4.26 -5.40
CA TYR A 380 1.68 -5.55 -5.34
C TYR A 380 1.99 -6.40 -6.58
N PRO A 381 3.27 -6.79 -6.79
CA PRO A 381 3.70 -7.47 -8.00
C PRO A 381 3.17 -8.90 -8.06
N ILE A 382 2.76 -9.30 -9.26
CA ILE A 382 2.32 -10.66 -9.55
C ILE A 382 3.46 -11.39 -10.26
N ARG A 383 3.90 -12.50 -9.67
CA ARG A 383 4.95 -13.33 -10.26
C ARG A 383 4.47 -13.93 -11.58
N GLY A 384 5.31 -13.80 -12.64
CA GLY A 384 5.01 -14.35 -13.97
C GLY A 384 4.03 -13.53 -14.80
N ASN A 385 3.61 -12.35 -14.35
CA ASN A 385 2.76 -11.46 -15.15
C ASN A 385 3.54 -10.91 -16.36
N ILE A 386 3.22 -11.38 -17.56
CA ILE A 386 3.90 -11.00 -18.81
C ILE A 386 3.54 -9.55 -19.24
N GLY A 387 2.34 -9.09 -18.89
CA GLY A 387 1.84 -7.75 -19.26
C GLY A 387 2.27 -6.61 -18.33
N TYR A 388 3.07 -6.88 -17.30
CA TYR A 388 3.33 -5.96 -16.19
C TYR A 388 3.85 -4.58 -16.61
N LEU A 389 4.69 -4.50 -17.64
CA LEU A 389 5.27 -3.22 -18.07
C LEU A 389 4.20 -2.20 -18.47
N ARG A 390 3.20 -2.63 -19.25
CA ARG A 390 2.10 -1.76 -19.66
C ARG A 390 1.16 -1.45 -18.50
N GLN A 391 0.92 -2.45 -17.66
CA GLN A 391 0.02 -2.31 -16.51
C GLN A 391 0.58 -1.38 -15.44
N TYR A 392 1.91 -1.38 -15.23
CA TYR A 392 2.56 -0.51 -14.25
C TYR A 392 2.85 0.89 -14.79
N PHE A 393 3.26 1.01 -16.06
CA PHE A 393 3.84 2.25 -16.58
C PHE A 393 3.00 2.94 -17.65
N GLY A 394 2.02 2.28 -18.25
CA GLY A 394 1.11 2.88 -19.22
C GLY A 394 1.80 3.81 -20.20
N THR A 395 1.43 5.08 -20.20
CA THR A 395 2.02 6.14 -21.04
C THR A 395 3.48 6.48 -20.67
N ASN A 396 3.92 6.21 -19.45
CA ASN A 396 5.30 6.45 -19.00
C ASN A 396 6.29 5.35 -19.46
N LEU A 397 5.80 4.24 -20.04
CA LEU A 397 6.61 3.07 -20.41
C LEU A 397 7.78 3.41 -21.33
N ALA A 398 7.56 4.22 -22.35
CA ALA A 398 8.60 4.59 -23.32
C ALA A 398 9.79 5.29 -22.63
N ARG A 399 9.52 6.21 -21.71
CA ARG A 399 10.54 6.93 -20.93
C ARG A 399 11.27 5.98 -19.95
N ILE A 400 10.56 5.04 -19.32
CA ILE A 400 11.15 3.99 -18.46
C ILE A 400 12.14 3.12 -19.26
N ILE A 401 11.78 2.66 -20.44
CA ILE A 401 12.64 1.83 -21.31
C ILE A 401 13.88 2.62 -21.73
N HIS A 402 13.71 3.88 -22.12
CA HIS A 402 14.82 4.74 -22.53
C HIS A 402 15.81 4.93 -21.36
N GLN A 403 15.33 5.27 -20.17
CA GLN A 403 16.17 5.46 -19.00
C GLN A 403 16.90 4.17 -18.60
N LYS A 404 16.23 3.03 -18.63
CA LYS A 404 16.86 1.75 -18.33
C LYS A 404 17.99 1.42 -19.32
N ALA A 405 17.81 1.70 -20.61
CA ALA A 405 18.84 1.49 -21.61
C ALA A 405 20.08 2.40 -21.36
N ALA A 406 19.87 3.65 -20.97
CA ALA A 406 20.96 4.59 -20.63
C ALA A 406 21.81 4.16 -19.43
N GLU A 407 21.20 3.54 -18.42
CA GLU A 407 21.93 3.07 -17.23
C GLU A 407 22.72 1.77 -17.47
N VAL A 408 22.32 0.95 -18.45
CA VAL A 408 22.97 -0.33 -18.77
C VAL A 408 24.05 -0.17 -19.84
N ALA A 409 23.90 0.75 -20.79
CA ALA A 409 24.88 1.08 -21.84
C ALA A 409 26.16 1.72 -21.25
#